data_6fbc0f88adf5b0317a91b4351fa894f8
#
_entry.id   6fbc0f88adf5b0317a91b4351fa894f8
#
_cell.length_a   1.000
_cell.length_b   1.000
_cell.length_c   1.000
_cell.angle_alpha   90.00
_cell.angle_beta   90.00
_cell.angle_gamma   90.00
#
_symmetry.space_group_name_H-M   'P 1'
#
loop_
_entity.id
_entity.type
_entity.pdbx_description
1 polymer ?
#
loop_
_entity_poly.entity_id
_entity_poly.type
_entity_poly.pdbx_seq_one_letter_code
_entity_poly.pdbx_strand_id
1 'polypeptide(L)'
;LTGFLGALRSTVRFPDKVIADAAAQLLVVTDKYGSGVARLPQREETAAITNMVADLHSAENAPRLQTTNLTAWVDKLNEANLAFDALYSHRTEKEAEFIGGLTRTERANMQTAFEKLVQAIESYAFINGEAAYKPLAEKINTEVANVQTSAKARTTLAANAKKKTE
;
A
#
# COMPACT_ATOMS: atom_id res chain seq x y z
N LEU A 1 -7.56 18.15 0.35
CA LEU A 1 -7.39 19.04 -0.79
C LEU A 1 -8.73 19.49 -1.39
N THR A 2 -9.59 18.59 -1.83
CA THR A 2 -10.87 18.91 -2.51
C THR A 2 -11.77 19.83 -1.68
N GLY A 3 -11.89 19.59 -0.36
CA GLY A 3 -12.65 20.45 0.55
C GLY A 3 -12.09 21.87 0.64
N PHE A 4 -10.77 22.00 0.77
CA PHE A 4 -10.10 23.30 0.79
C PHE A 4 -10.34 24.09 -0.51
N LEU A 5 -10.13 23.47 -1.67
CA LEU A 5 -10.35 24.11 -2.98
C LEU A 5 -11.83 24.48 -3.18
N GLY A 6 -12.75 23.66 -2.67
CA GLY A 6 -14.19 23.98 -2.67
C GLY A 6 -14.50 25.21 -1.82
N ALA A 7 -13.97 25.26 -0.60
CA ALA A 7 -14.12 26.42 0.28
C ALA A 7 -13.54 27.70 -0.36
N LEU A 8 -12.33 27.62 -0.91
CA LEU A 8 -11.66 28.73 -1.58
C LEU A 8 -12.50 29.28 -2.77
N ARG A 9 -13.00 28.40 -3.64
CA ARG A 9 -13.86 28.79 -4.76
C ARG A 9 -15.19 29.43 -4.33
N SER A 10 -15.74 28.98 -3.21
CA SER A 10 -16.94 29.58 -2.61
C SER A 10 -16.63 30.97 -2.08
N THR A 11 -15.46 31.14 -1.45
CA THR A 11 -15.04 32.44 -0.85
C THR A 11 -14.78 33.52 -1.90
N VAL A 12 -14.38 33.14 -3.13
CA VAL A 12 -14.27 34.10 -4.26
C VAL A 12 -15.59 34.80 -4.57
N ARG A 13 -16.72 34.18 -4.21
CA ARG A 13 -18.08 34.75 -4.42
C ARG A 13 -18.64 35.42 -3.18
N PHE A 14 -17.82 35.65 -2.17
CA PHE A 14 -18.25 36.26 -0.93
C PHE A 14 -18.68 37.73 -1.17
N PRO A 15 -19.73 38.24 -0.50
CA PRO A 15 -20.23 39.62 -0.71
C PRO A 15 -19.20 40.70 -0.36
N ASP A 16 -18.34 40.47 0.62
CA ASP A 16 -17.25 41.36 0.96
C ASP A 16 -16.13 41.25 -0.08
N LYS A 17 -15.88 42.38 -0.76
CA LYS A 17 -14.93 42.46 -1.85
C LYS A 17 -13.48 42.18 -1.40
N VAL A 18 -13.11 42.62 -0.17
CA VAL A 18 -11.75 42.40 0.35
C VAL A 18 -11.49 40.91 0.52
N ILE A 19 -12.47 40.18 1.04
CA ILE A 19 -12.39 38.71 1.21
C ILE A 19 -12.40 38.03 -0.15
N ALA A 20 -13.27 38.42 -1.06
CA ALA A 20 -13.37 37.85 -2.39
C ALA A 20 -12.10 38.05 -3.23
N ASP A 21 -11.51 39.25 -3.20
CA ASP A 21 -10.27 39.57 -3.92
C ASP A 21 -9.09 38.78 -3.33
N ALA A 22 -8.98 38.65 -2.00
CA ALA A 22 -7.98 37.80 -1.35
C ALA A 22 -8.12 36.34 -1.74
N ALA A 23 -9.34 35.81 -1.77
CA ALA A 23 -9.61 34.44 -2.20
C ALA A 23 -9.28 34.21 -3.68
N ALA A 24 -9.58 35.17 -4.56
CA ALA A 24 -9.23 35.10 -5.96
C ALA A 24 -7.71 35.00 -6.19
N GLN A 25 -6.93 35.77 -5.42
CA GLN A 25 -5.47 35.71 -5.49
C GLN A 25 -4.91 34.36 -4.98
N LEU A 26 -5.48 33.81 -3.90
CA LEU A 26 -5.12 32.49 -3.43
C LEU A 26 -5.49 31.38 -4.44
N LEU A 27 -6.60 31.56 -5.16
CA LEU A 27 -7.01 30.63 -6.22
C LEU A 27 -5.99 30.59 -7.35
N VAL A 28 -5.43 31.74 -7.76
CA VAL A 28 -4.35 31.81 -8.74
C VAL A 28 -3.12 31.02 -8.27
N VAL A 29 -2.80 31.09 -6.98
CA VAL A 29 -1.68 30.30 -6.41
C VAL A 29 -1.96 28.80 -6.51
N THR A 30 -3.18 28.37 -6.17
CA THR A 30 -3.53 26.92 -6.23
C THR A 30 -3.64 26.41 -7.66
N ASP A 31 -4.09 27.23 -8.60
CA ASP A 31 -4.26 26.86 -10.02
C ASP A 31 -2.93 26.59 -10.74
N LYS A 32 -1.79 27.14 -10.22
CA LYS A 32 -0.44 26.78 -10.71
C LYS A 32 -0.16 25.27 -10.67
N TYR A 33 -0.77 24.59 -9.70
CA TYR A 33 -0.59 23.13 -9.50
C TYR A 33 -1.54 22.30 -10.34
N GLY A 34 -2.48 22.93 -11.05
CA GLY A 34 -3.45 22.27 -11.94
C GLY A 34 -4.66 21.70 -11.20
N SER A 35 -5.70 21.43 -11.96
CA SER A 35 -6.99 20.92 -11.42
C SER A 35 -6.97 19.44 -11.04
N GLY A 36 -5.90 18.72 -11.39
CA GLY A 36 -5.79 17.27 -11.25
C GLY A 36 -4.92 16.79 -10.08
N VAL A 37 -4.45 17.66 -9.19
CA VAL A 37 -3.51 17.29 -8.11
C VAL A 37 -3.99 16.07 -7.31
N ALA A 38 -5.27 15.99 -6.94
CA ALA A 38 -5.83 14.85 -6.20
C ALA A 38 -5.91 13.52 -7.02
N ARG A 39 -5.45 13.51 -8.26
CA ARG A 39 -5.41 12.33 -9.14
C ARG A 39 -3.99 11.98 -9.57
N LEU A 40 -3.00 12.72 -9.12
CA LEU A 40 -1.61 12.45 -9.39
C LEU A 40 -1.16 11.16 -8.69
N PRO A 41 -0.12 10.49 -9.20
CA PRO A 41 0.56 9.43 -8.46
C PRO A 41 0.98 9.91 -7.07
N GLN A 42 0.92 9.03 -6.08
CA GLN A 42 1.06 9.35 -4.66
C GLN A 42 2.24 10.30 -4.32
N ARG A 43 3.43 10.06 -4.86
CA ARG A 43 4.60 10.91 -4.62
C ARG A 43 4.48 12.28 -5.26
N GLU A 44 3.90 12.35 -6.44
CA GLU A 44 3.68 13.60 -7.16
C GLU A 44 2.60 14.44 -6.48
N GLU A 45 1.52 13.80 -6.01
CA GLU A 45 0.48 14.45 -5.21
C GLU A 45 1.05 15.02 -3.93
N THR A 46 1.81 14.24 -3.15
CA THR A 46 2.45 14.69 -1.90
C THR A 46 3.36 15.87 -2.15
N ALA A 47 4.21 15.82 -3.16
CA ALA A 47 5.12 16.92 -3.51
C ALA A 47 4.35 18.18 -3.95
N ALA A 48 3.32 18.03 -4.78
CA ALA A 48 2.49 19.14 -5.22
C ALA A 48 1.76 19.82 -4.05
N ILE A 49 1.21 19.04 -3.12
CA ILE A 49 0.55 19.58 -1.92
C ILE A 49 1.56 20.27 -1.02
N THR A 50 2.74 19.71 -0.79
CA THR A 50 3.80 20.34 0.01
C THR A 50 4.19 21.70 -0.54
N ASN A 51 4.42 21.80 -1.84
CA ASN A 51 4.77 23.05 -2.50
C ASN A 51 3.60 24.06 -2.47
N MET A 52 2.37 23.58 -2.69
CA MET A 52 1.16 24.42 -2.61
C MET A 52 0.99 25.02 -1.20
N VAL A 53 1.17 24.23 -0.15
CA VAL A 53 1.11 24.67 1.24
C VAL A 53 2.19 25.71 1.52
N ALA A 54 3.42 25.49 1.06
CA ALA A 54 4.52 26.44 1.20
C ALA A 54 4.22 27.79 0.51
N ASP A 55 3.70 27.75 -0.73
CA ASP A 55 3.29 28.96 -1.45
C ASP A 55 2.15 29.70 -0.74
N LEU A 56 1.17 28.97 -0.21
CA LEU A 56 0.04 29.56 0.54
C LEU A 56 0.48 30.19 1.88
N HIS A 57 1.47 29.64 2.55
CA HIS A 57 2.06 30.18 3.78
C HIS A 57 3.16 31.21 3.54
N SER A 58 3.49 31.52 2.28
CA SER A 58 4.48 32.56 1.98
C SER A 58 4.11 33.92 2.62
N ALA A 59 5.10 34.76 2.87
CA ALA A 59 4.89 36.07 3.45
C ALA A 59 3.87 36.92 2.68
N GLU A 60 3.75 36.73 1.38
CA GLU A 60 2.78 37.39 0.51
C GLU A 60 1.35 36.85 0.69
N ASN A 61 1.17 35.56 0.86
CA ASN A 61 -0.14 34.89 0.87
C ASN A 61 -0.70 34.68 2.28
N ALA A 62 0.14 34.61 3.32
CA ALA A 62 -0.30 34.43 4.70
C ALA A 62 -1.34 35.48 5.16
N PRO A 63 -1.21 36.80 4.86
CA PRO A 63 -2.25 37.76 5.18
C PRO A 63 -3.58 37.51 4.45
N ARG A 64 -3.52 36.99 3.20
CA ARG A 64 -4.70 36.64 2.40
C ARG A 64 -5.43 35.45 2.99
N LEU A 65 -4.67 34.42 3.48
CA LEU A 65 -5.24 33.30 4.20
C LEU A 65 -5.97 33.71 5.48
N GLN A 66 -5.41 34.67 6.23
CA GLN A 66 -6.06 35.23 7.42
C GLN A 66 -7.34 35.97 7.05
N THR A 67 -7.29 36.84 6.03
CA THR A 67 -8.45 37.60 5.55
C THR A 67 -9.59 36.68 5.11
N THR A 68 -9.27 35.54 4.46
CA THR A 68 -10.28 34.56 4.00
C THR A 68 -10.70 33.58 5.07
N ASN A 69 -10.07 33.59 6.24
CA ASN A 69 -10.25 32.61 7.34
C ASN A 69 -10.03 31.16 6.91
N LEU A 70 -9.13 30.93 5.92
CA LEU A 70 -8.83 29.59 5.38
C LEU A 70 -7.53 29.00 5.93
N THR A 71 -6.83 29.65 6.84
CA THR A 71 -5.57 29.19 7.43
C THR A 71 -5.71 27.77 8.00
N ALA A 72 -6.75 27.53 8.80
CA ALA A 72 -6.98 26.21 9.40
C ALA A 72 -7.20 25.08 8.37
N TRP A 73 -7.72 25.40 7.20
CA TRP A 73 -7.87 24.43 6.11
C TRP A 73 -6.53 24.04 5.51
N VAL A 74 -5.63 25.02 5.35
CA VAL A 74 -4.28 24.77 4.80
C VAL A 74 -3.43 24.02 5.82
N ASP A 75 -3.53 24.36 7.12
CA ASP A 75 -2.84 23.65 8.19
C ASP A 75 -3.28 22.18 8.26
N LYS A 76 -4.57 21.92 8.19
CA LYS A 76 -5.10 20.55 8.18
C LYS A 76 -4.75 19.78 6.91
N LEU A 77 -4.66 20.45 5.77
CA LEU A 77 -4.17 19.84 4.54
C LEU A 77 -2.70 19.42 4.69
N ASN A 78 -1.88 20.29 5.26
CA ASN A 78 -0.47 20.00 5.52
C ASN A 78 -0.29 18.83 6.50
N GLU A 79 -1.01 18.85 7.62
CA GLU A 79 -1.00 17.77 8.61
C GLU A 79 -1.35 16.42 7.97
N ALA A 80 -2.42 16.37 7.18
CA ALA A 80 -2.84 15.17 6.49
C ALA A 80 -1.80 14.69 5.44
N ASN A 81 -1.17 15.61 4.71
CA ASN A 81 -0.14 15.30 3.72
C ASN A 81 1.12 14.73 4.38
N LEU A 82 1.56 15.32 5.50
CA LEU A 82 2.71 14.81 6.27
C LEU A 82 2.43 13.43 6.87
N ALA A 83 1.23 13.21 7.42
CA ALA A 83 0.83 11.90 7.95
C ALA A 83 0.80 10.83 6.84
N PHE A 84 0.32 11.19 5.65
CA PHE A 84 0.32 10.27 4.50
C PHE A 84 1.74 9.94 4.04
N ASP A 85 2.63 10.93 3.93
CA ASP A 85 4.03 10.73 3.53
C ASP A 85 4.78 9.81 4.52
N ALA A 86 4.56 10.00 5.83
CA ALA A 86 5.12 9.14 6.86
C ALA A 86 4.63 7.69 6.73
N LEU A 87 3.34 7.47 6.50
CA LEU A 87 2.78 6.13 6.28
C LEU A 87 3.32 5.47 5.01
N TYR A 88 3.46 6.25 3.94
CA TYR A 88 4.01 5.76 2.68
C TYR A 88 5.48 5.36 2.82
N SER A 89 6.29 6.19 3.49
CA SER A 89 7.70 5.90 3.77
C SER A 89 7.86 4.64 4.61
N HIS A 90 7.09 4.51 5.69
CA HIS A 90 7.10 3.32 6.54
C HIS A 90 6.70 2.04 5.79
N ARG A 91 5.72 2.13 4.89
CA ARG A 91 5.34 1.00 4.03
C ARG A 91 6.48 0.62 3.09
N THR A 92 7.13 1.61 2.46
CA THR A 92 8.25 1.39 1.54
C THR A 92 9.46 0.76 2.27
N GLU A 93 9.74 1.20 3.49
CA GLU A 93 10.77 0.61 4.34
C GLU A 93 10.45 -0.87 4.64
N LYS A 94 9.22 -1.18 5.06
CA LYS A 94 8.80 -2.57 5.30
C LYS A 94 8.84 -3.44 4.04
N GLU A 95 8.48 -2.89 2.89
CA GLU A 95 8.62 -3.60 1.62
C GLU A 95 10.08 -3.85 1.25
N ALA A 96 10.99 -2.92 1.59
CA ALA A 96 12.44 -3.08 1.40
C ALA A 96 13.08 -4.09 2.38
N GLU A 97 12.54 -4.23 3.59
CA GLU A 97 12.93 -5.26 4.55
C GLU A 97 12.54 -6.67 4.10
N PHE A 98 11.62 -6.79 3.14
CA PHE A 98 11.22 -8.07 2.57
C PHE A 98 12.39 -8.70 1.82
N ILE A 99 13.04 -9.68 2.47
CA ILE A 99 14.18 -10.40 1.90
C ILE A 99 13.66 -11.26 0.74
N GLY A 100 13.99 -10.84 -0.48
CA GLY A 100 13.69 -11.61 -1.68
C GLY A 100 14.28 -13.02 -1.57
N GLY A 101 13.43 -14.04 -1.66
CA GLY A 101 13.84 -15.44 -1.54
C GLY A 101 13.62 -16.08 -0.16
N LEU A 102 13.22 -15.32 0.87
CA LEU A 102 12.91 -15.89 2.19
C LEU A 102 11.92 -17.06 2.09
N THR A 103 10.84 -16.89 1.33
CA THR A 103 9.86 -17.95 1.08
C THR A 103 10.49 -19.19 0.44
N ARG A 104 11.47 -19.01 -0.44
CA ARG A 104 12.20 -20.13 -1.08
C ARG A 104 13.08 -20.84 -0.07
N THR A 105 13.78 -20.09 0.78
CA THR A 105 14.64 -20.65 1.83
C THR A 105 13.82 -21.43 2.84
N GLU A 106 12.72 -20.86 3.33
CA GLU A 106 11.84 -21.53 4.28
C GLU A 106 11.15 -22.78 3.70
N ARG A 107 10.81 -22.76 2.43
CA ARG A 107 10.33 -23.98 1.75
C ARG A 107 11.40 -25.08 1.67
N ALA A 108 12.65 -24.71 1.41
CA ALA A 108 13.75 -25.68 1.41
C ALA A 108 14.00 -26.25 2.81
N ASN A 109 13.97 -25.40 3.84
CA ASN A 109 14.08 -25.82 5.24
C ASN A 109 12.95 -26.78 5.64
N MET A 110 11.71 -26.47 5.25
CA MET A 110 10.55 -27.33 5.50
C MET A 110 10.67 -28.66 4.78
N GLN A 111 11.14 -28.68 3.52
CA GLN A 111 11.39 -29.91 2.76
C GLN A 111 12.41 -30.79 3.47
N THR A 112 13.54 -30.21 3.89
CA THR A 112 14.58 -30.93 4.63
C THR A 112 14.07 -31.50 5.96
N ALA A 113 13.25 -30.73 6.69
CA ALA A 113 12.64 -31.20 7.94
C ALA A 113 11.66 -32.37 7.69
N PHE A 114 10.88 -32.28 6.63
CA PHE A 114 9.96 -33.36 6.22
C PHE A 114 10.70 -34.64 5.86
N GLU A 115 11.76 -34.55 5.06
CA GLU A 115 12.60 -35.71 4.69
C GLU A 115 13.21 -36.39 5.92
N LYS A 116 13.71 -35.61 6.88
CA LYS A 116 14.21 -36.13 8.17
C LYS A 116 13.13 -36.84 8.98
N LEU A 117 11.90 -36.30 8.98
CA LEU A 117 10.77 -36.94 9.65
C LEU A 117 10.45 -38.31 9.00
N VAL A 118 10.40 -38.36 7.67
CA VAL A 118 10.15 -39.62 6.94
C VAL A 118 11.22 -40.64 7.26
N GLN A 119 12.51 -40.27 7.17
CA GLN A 119 13.64 -41.17 7.52
C GLN A 119 13.57 -41.67 8.96
N ALA A 120 13.17 -40.82 9.92
CA ALA A 120 12.99 -41.23 11.30
C ALA A 120 11.87 -42.28 11.44
N ILE A 121 10.72 -42.07 10.77
CA ILE A 121 9.59 -43.02 10.77
C ILE A 121 10.02 -44.35 10.18
N GLU A 122 10.71 -44.34 9.04
CA GLU A 122 11.22 -45.56 8.40
C GLU A 122 12.19 -46.30 9.31
N SER A 123 13.13 -45.59 9.95
CA SER A 123 14.11 -46.18 10.85
C SER A 123 13.44 -46.81 12.09
N TYR A 124 12.48 -46.12 12.68
CA TYR A 124 11.73 -46.67 13.82
C TYR A 124 10.82 -47.85 13.44
N ALA A 125 10.20 -47.78 12.26
CA ALA A 125 9.41 -48.89 11.73
C ALA A 125 10.26 -50.13 11.52
N PHE A 126 11.49 -49.98 11.02
CA PHE A 126 12.45 -51.07 10.86
C PHE A 126 12.86 -51.71 12.21
N ILE A 127 13.12 -50.87 13.22
CA ILE A 127 13.58 -51.31 14.56
C ILE A 127 12.44 -51.96 15.35
N ASN A 128 11.26 -51.38 15.33
CA ASN A 128 10.15 -51.71 16.23
C ASN A 128 9.04 -52.55 15.52
N GLY A 129 9.16 -52.77 14.23
CA GLY A 129 8.14 -53.44 13.40
C GLY A 129 7.20 -52.44 12.70
N GLU A 130 6.87 -52.69 11.47
CA GLU A 130 6.11 -51.81 10.57
C GLU A 130 4.65 -51.59 11.00
N ALA A 131 4.05 -52.57 11.67
CA ALA A 131 2.61 -52.58 11.95
C ALA A 131 2.13 -51.32 12.74
N ALA A 132 2.95 -50.83 13.68
CA ALA A 132 2.62 -49.64 14.49
C ALA A 132 2.72 -48.34 13.69
N TYR A 133 3.55 -48.27 12.65
CA TYR A 133 3.84 -47.06 11.87
C TYR A 133 3.05 -46.97 10.55
N LYS A 134 2.52 -48.10 10.08
CA LYS A 134 1.77 -48.21 8.82
C LYS A 134 0.60 -47.20 8.72
N PRO A 135 -0.29 -47.02 9.75
CA PRO A 135 -1.37 -46.05 9.67
C PRO A 135 -0.89 -44.63 9.52
N LEU A 136 0.23 -44.26 10.17
CA LEU A 136 0.85 -42.95 10.06
C LEU A 136 1.41 -42.70 8.66
N ALA A 137 2.15 -43.69 8.11
CA ALA A 137 2.68 -43.60 6.76
C ALA A 137 1.59 -43.46 5.69
N GLU A 138 0.50 -44.27 5.81
CA GLU A 138 -0.66 -44.15 4.91
C GLU A 138 -1.31 -42.78 4.96
N LYS A 139 -1.45 -42.20 6.15
CA LYS A 139 -2.00 -40.85 6.34
C LYS A 139 -1.10 -39.76 5.69
N ILE A 140 0.20 -39.81 5.92
CA ILE A 140 1.18 -38.90 5.33
C ILE A 140 1.12 -39.00 3.79
N ASN A 141 1.13 -40.24 3.22
CA ASN A 141 1.07 -40.43 1.78
C ASN A 141 -0.24 -39.88 1.18
N THR A 142 -1.36 -40.02 1.88
CA THR A 142 -2.64 -39.48 1.45
C THR A 142 -2.59 -37.92 1.42
N GLU A 143 -2.04 -37.31 2.44
CA GLU A 143 -1.92 -35.83 2.48
C GLU A 143 -0.95 -35.31 1.39
N VAL A 144 0.17 -35.98 1.17
CA VAL A 144 1.09 -35.64 0.08
C VAL A 144 0.39 -35.74 -1.30
N ALA A 145 -0.39 -36.81 -1.53
CA ALA A 145 -1.17 -36.94 -2.77
C ALA A 145 -2.22 -35.83 -2.95
N ASN A 146 -2.91 -35.45 -1.88
CA ASN A 146 -3.87 -34.35 -1.87
C ASN A 146 -3.21 -33.01 -2.24
N VAL A 147 -2.05 -32.70 -1.62
CA VAL A 147 -1.29 -31.48 -1.92
C VAL A 147 -0.82 -31.47 -3.37
N GLN A 148 -0.29 -32.59 -3.88
CA GLN A 148 0.16 -32.69 -5.27
C GLN A 148 -0.98 -32.50 -6.26
N THR A 149 -2.16 -33.09 -5.98
CA THR A 149 -3.36 -32.94 -6.82
C THR A 149 -3.81 -31.47 -6.84
N SER A 150 -3.84 -30.82 -5.69
CA SER A 150 -4.19 -29.39 -5.57
C SER A 150 -3.20 -28.49 -6.31
N ALA A 151 -1.90 -28.80 -6.25
CA ALA A 151 -0.87 -28.07 -6.96
C ALA A 151 -1.02 -28.20 -8.49
N LYS A 152 -1.27 -29.42 -8.99
CA LYS A 152 -1.52 -29.67 -10.42
C LYS A 152 -2.76 -28.95 -10.92
N ALA A 153 -3.85 -28.95 -10.15
CA ALA A 153 -5.08 -28.23 -10.50
C ALA A 153 -4.85 -26.72 -10.64
N ARG A 154 -4.09 -26.10 -9.71
CA ARG A 154 -3.72 -24.67 -9.78
C ARG A 154 -2.88 -24.35 -11.01
N THR A 155 -1.92 -25.20 -11.36
CA THR A 155 -1.07 -25.03 -12.55
C THR A 155 -1.88 -25.09 -13.83
N THR A 156 -2.83 -26.04 -13.92
CA THR A 156 -3.72 -26.19 -15.07
C THR A 156 -4.65 -24.98 -15.23
N LEU A 157 -5.23 -24.49 -14.12
CA LEU A 157 -6.08 -23.30 -14.14
C LEU A 157 -5.31 -22.05 -14.58
N ALA A 158 -4.07 -21.86 -14.11
CA ALA A 158 -3.22 -20.76 -14.51
C ALA A 158 -2.84 -20.82 -16.01
N ALA A 159 -2.54 -22.01 -16.54
CA ALA A 159 -2.25 -22.21 -17.96
C ALA A 159 -3.48 -21.93 -18.84
N ASN A 160 -4.68 -22.35 -18.42
CA ASN A 160 -5.91 -22.11 -19.14
C ASN A 160 -6.34 -20.63 -19.10
N ALA A 161 -6.04 -19.91 -18.01
CA ALA A 161 -6.30 -18.47 -17.92
C ALA A 161 -5.43 -17.67 -18.90
N LYS A 162 -4.15 -18.05 -19.06
CA LYS A 162 -3.25 -17.41 -20.06
C LYS A 162 -3.69 -17.63 -21.50
N LYS A 163 -4.21 -18.80 -21.85
CA LYS A 163 -4.72 -19.09 -23.19
C LYS A 163 -6.02 -18.35 -23.57
N LYS A 164 -6.74 -17.81 -22.61
CA LYS A 164 -7.96 -17.02 -22.84
C LYS A 164 -7.69 -15.52 -23.05
N THR A 165 -6.48 -15.07 -22.77
CA THR A 165 -6.06 -13.67 -22.89
C THR A 165 -5.19 -13.39 -24.13
N GLU A 166 -4.83 -14.42 -24.88
CA GLU A 166 -4.25 -14.38 -26.24
C GLU A 166 -5.35 -14.58 -27.28
#